data_3de8c88c18880fbdc73aa792e8ee495a
#
_entry.id   3de8c88c18880fbdc73aa792e8ee495a
#
_cell.length_a   1.000
_cell.length_b   1.000
_cell.length_c   1.000
_cell.angle_alpha   90.00
_cell.angle_beta   90.00
_cell.angle_gamma   90.00
#
_symmetry.space_group_name_H-M   'P 1'
#
loop_
_entity.id
_entity.type
_entity.pdbx_description
1 polymer ?
#
loop_
_entity_poly.entity_id
_entity_poly.type
_entity_poly.pdbx_seq_one_letter_code
_entity_poly.pdbx_strand_id
1 'polypeptide(L)'
;MPTQAETDAIYKRKPRAPYVMAEFGNQTQEAVWCTFGEEQIDLNMETEEGKRFLEENLRWLARHGASLIRLDAFAYAVKRPGTSCFFVEPDIWELLGRCAKIAAEEGAQILPEIHEHFSIQQKLACRDYYVYDFALPMLLLHAIYFKNSEYLKHWFEICPRKQFTTLDTHDGIGVVDVRGLLPDEEIEAAKEHLFEYGANVK
;
A
#
# COMPACT_ATOMS: atom_id res chain seq x y z
N MET A 1 -17.36 18.32 -3.67
CA MET A 1 -16.04 18.20 -4.36
C MET A 1 -14.99 18.81 -3.48
N PRO A 2 -13.79 18.20 -3.36
CA PRO A 2 -12.65 18.83 -2.71
C PRO A 2 -12.31 20.16 -3.42
N THR A 3 -11.83 21.12 -2.66
CA THR A 3 -11.25 22.36 -3.21
C THR A 3 -9.95 22.04 -3.95
N GLN A 4 -9.45 22.99 -4.75
CA GLN A 4 -8.15 22.80 -5.43
C GLN A 4 -7.01 22.56 -4.42
N ALA A 5 -6.99 23.32 -3.31
CA ALA A 5 -5.99 23.16 -2.25
C ALA A 5 -6.05 21.78 -1.58
N GLU A 6 -7.24 21.25 -1.31
CA GLU A 6 -7.42 19.90 -0.80
C GLU A 6 -6.97 18.83 -1.82
N THR A 7 -7.28 19.04 -3.11
CA THR A 7 -6.84 18.14 -4.18
C THR A 7 -5.32 18.13 -4.33
N ASP A 8 -4.67 19.27 -4.14
CA ASP A 8 -3.20 19.39 -4.24
C ASP A 8 -2.50 18.73 -3.05
N ALA A 9 -3.15 18.66 -1.89
CA ALA A 9 -2.64 17.98 -0.70
C ALA A 9 -2.67 16.44 -0.81
N ILE A 10 -3.50 15.88 -1.71
CA ILE A 10 -3.66 14.43 -1.85
C ILE A 10 -2.38 13.78 -2.41
N TYR A 11 -1.95 12.70 -1.81
CA TYR A 11 -0.90 11.83 -2.35
C TYR A 11 -1.41 11.11 -3.61
N LYS A 12 -1.01 11.62 -4.76
CA LYS A 12 -1.53 11.17 -6.05
C LYS A 12 -0.69 10.03 -6.61
N ARG A 13 -1.31 8.89 -6.84
CA ARG A 13 -0.65 7.76 -7.52
C ARG A 13 -0.49 7.99 -9.03
N LYS A 14 -1.31 8.86 -9.61
CA LYS A 14 -1.29 9.26 -11.03
C LYS A 14 -1.26 10.79 -11.13
N PRO A 15 -0.72 11.38 -12.20
CA PRO A 15 -0.63 12.83 -12.40
C PRO A 15 -1.99 13.44 -12.77
N ARG A 16 -3.05 13.05 -12.07
CA ARG A 16 -4.43 13.54 -12.23
C ARG A 16 -5.13 13.63 -10.89
N ALA A 17 -6.29 14.30 -10.86
CA ALA A 17 -7.16 14.25 -9.68
C ALA A 17 -7.65 12.82 -9.43
N PRO A 18 -7.77 12.37 -8.16
CA PRO A 18 -8.19 11.01 -7.81
C PRO A 18 -9.72 10.86 -7.84
N TYR A 19 -10.41 11.59 -8.70
CA TYR A 19 -11.85 11.50 -8.91
C TYR A 19 -12.22 11.82 -10.36
N VAL A 20 -13.34 11.29 -10.79
CA VAL A 20 -13.95 11.52 -12.10
C VAL A 20 -15.43 11.87 -11.94
N MET A 21 -16.01 12.55 -12.93
CA MET A 21 -17.44 12.75 -13.00
C MET A 21 -18.09 11.50 -13.58
N ALA A 22 -18.90 10.82 -12.79
CA ALA A 22 -19.69 9.67 -13.22
C ALA A 22 -21.14 10.10 -13.49
N GLU A 23 -21.70 9.62 -14.60
CA GLU A 23 -23.12 9.79 -14.92
C GLU A 23 -23.89 8.55 -14.44
N PHE A 24 -24.93 8.77 -13.65
CA PHE A 24 -25.77 7.71 -13.11
C PHE A 24 -27.03 7.53 -13.97
N GLY A 25 -27.67 6.36 -13.88
CA GLY A 25 -28.83 6.01 -14.69
C GLY A 25 -30.06 6.93 -14.55
N ASN A 26 -30.09 7.76 -13.50
CA ASN A 26 -31.06 8.85 -13.30
C ASN A 26 -30.65 10.18 -13.93
N GLN A 27 -29.59 10.20 -14.76
CA GLN A 27 -29.01 11.38 -15.41
C GLN A 27 -28.35 12.39 -14.44
N THR A 28 -28.13 12.04 -13.20
CA THR A 28 -27.31 12.88 -12.31
C THR A 28 -25.82 12.63 -12.58
N GLN A 29 -25.02 13.69 -12.43
CA GLN A 29 -23.57 13.62 -12.51
C GLN A 29 -22.97 13.90 -11.14
N GLU A 30 -22.14 12.98 -10.65
CA GLU A 30 -21.47 13.13 -9.35
C GLU A 30 -20.00 12.77 -9.47
N ALA A 31 -19.18 13.42 -8.64
CA ALA A 31 -17.77 13.07 -8.54
C ALA A 31 -17.61 11.79 -7.73
N VAL A 32 -16.99 10.78 -8.32
CA VAL A 32 -16.65 9.53 -7.67
C VAL A 32 -15.13 9.42 -7.50
N TRP A 33 -14.69 8.87 -6.38
CA TRP A 33 -13.27 8.72 -6.09
C TRP A 33 -12.69 7.51 -6.84
N CYS A 34 -11.52 7.71 -7.49
CA CYS A 34 -10.81 6.73 -8.30
C CYS A 34 -9.29 6.92 -8.10
N THR A 35 -8.72 6.28 -7.11
CA THR A 35 -7.30 6.44 -6.78
C THR A 35 -6.38 5.97 -7.90
N PHE A 36 -6.65 4.83 -8.51
CA PHE A 36 -5.77 4.17 -9.49
C PHE A 36 -6.20 4.38 -10.93
N GLY A 37 -7.42 4.08 -11.28
CA GLY A 37 -7.96 4.17 -12.64
C GLY A 37 -9.38 4.73 -12.65
N GLU A 38 -9.79 5.36 -13.74
CA GLU A 38 -11.12 5.95 -13.85
C GLU A 38 -12.26 4.93 -13.77
N GLU A 39 -11.95 3.67 -14.07
CA GLU A 39 -12.87 2.54 -13.98
C GLU A 39 -12.82 1.82 -12.61
N GLN A 40 -11.88 2.22 -11.73
CA GLN A 40 -11.69 1.63 -10.41
C GLN A 40 -12.21 2.58 -9.34
N ILE A 41 -13.51 2.52 -9.08
CA ILE A 41 -14.17 3.36 -8.08
C ILE A 41 -13.81 2.86 -6.68
N ASP A 42 -13.30 3.77 -5.84
CA ASP A 42 -12.96 3.47 -4.45
C ASP A 42 -14.23 3.35 -3.61
N LEU A 43 -14.23 2.39 -2.70
CA LEU A 43 -15.30 2.25 -1.71
C LEU A 43 -15.26 3.36 -0.67
N ASN A 44 -16.41 3.89 -0.30
CA ASN A 44 -16.50 4.86 0.78
C ASN A 44 -16.58 4.16 2.15
N MET A 45 -15.45 4.10 2.85
CA MET A 45 -15.35 3.49 4.18
C MET A 45 -16.00 4.31 5.31
N GLU A 46 -16.50 5.51 5.01
CA GLU A 46 -17.26 6.33 5.96
C GLU A 46 -18.73 5.85 6.07
N THR A 47 -19.26 5.24 5.02
CA THR A 47 -20.65 4.77 4.97
C THR A 47 -20.81 3.40 5.63
N GLU A 48 -21.98 3.14 6.18
CA GLU A 48 -22.30 1.82 6.73
C GLU A 48 -22.37 0.73 5.65
N GLU A 49 -22.76 1.11 4.42
CA GLU A 49 -22.76 0.22 3.26
C GLU A 49 -21.35 -0.20 2.88
N GLY A 50 -20.39 0.73 2.82
CA GLY A 50 -18.99 0.43 2.52
C GLY A 50 -18.37 -0.46 3.58
N LYS A 51 -18.63 -0.16 4.86
CA LYS A 51 -18.15 -0.97 6.00
C LYS A 51 -18.75 -2.38 5.97
N ARG A 52 -20.06 -2.50 5.69
CA ARG A 52 -20.74 -3.78 5.58
C ARG A 52 -20.22 -4.60 4.42
N PHE A 53 -20.04 -3.99 3.25
CA PHE A 53 -19.46 -4.65 2.07
C PHE A 53 -18.09 -5.24 2.38
N LEU A 54 -17.21 -4.46 3.04
CA LEU A 54 -15.89 -4.93 3.45
C LEU A 54 -15.99 -6.11 4.43
N GLU A 55 -16.85 -6.01 5.45
CA GLU A 55 -17.06 -7.06 6.43
C GLU A 55 -17.59 -8.36 5.79
N GLU A 56 -18.61 -8.26 4.96
CA GLU A 56 -19.21 -9.42 4.27
C GLU A 56 -18.17 -10.16 3.41
N ASN A 57 -17.30 -9.40 2.69
CA ASN A 57 -16.24 -10.00 1.88
C ASN A 57 -15.15 -10.66 2.74
N LEU A 58 -14.71 -10.03 3.83
CA LEU A 58 -13.73 -10.63 4.74
C LEU A 58 -14.25 -11.94 5.33
N ARG A 59 -15.49 -11.94 5.83
CA ARG A 59 -16.13 -13.15 6.37
C ARG A 59 -16.30 -14.21 5.31
N TRP A 60 -16.71 -13.82 4.10
CA TRP A 60 -16.90 -14.77 3.01
C TRP A 60 -15.57 -15.45 2.65
N LEU A 61 -14.48 -14.70 2.49
CA LEU A 61 -13.16 -15.26 2.18
C LEU A 61 -12.67 -16.22 3.27
N ALA A 62 -12.77 -15.82 4.54
CA ALA A 62 -12.35 -16.66 5.65
C ALA A 62 -13.16 -17.98 5.73
N ARG A 63 -14.50 -17.91 5.59
CA ARG A 63 -15.38 -19.08 5.58
C ARG A 63 -15.15 -20.03 4.40
N HIS A 64 -14.55 -19.53 3.31
CA HIS A 64 -14.16 -20.34 2.15
C HIS A 64 -12.68 -20.79 2.19
N GLY A 65 -12.04 -20.73 3.37
CA GLY A 65 -10.74 -21.35 3.62
C GLY A 65 -9.55 -20.42 3.53
N ALA A 66 -9.76 -19.10 3.35
CA ALA A 66 -8.65 -18.16 3.44
C ALA A 66 -8.19 -18.02 4.89
N SER A 67 -6.97 -18.46 5.20
CA SER A 67 -6.33 -18.27 6.51
C SER A 67 -5.57 -16.96 6.63
N LEU A 68 -5.22 -16.34 5.49
CA LEU A 68 -4.60 -15.03 5.39
C LEU A 68 -5.26 -14.25 4.25
N ILE A 69 -5.74 -13.04 4.54
CA ILE A 69 -6.44 -12.18 3.57
C ILE A 69 -5.59 -10.94 3.32
N ARG A 70 -5.12 -10.77 2.07
CA ARG A 70 -4.41 -9.57 1.65
C ARG A 70 -5.39 -8.42 1.43
N LEU A 71 -5.09 -7.29 2.05
CA LEU A 71 -5.82 -6.03 1.86
C LEU A 71 -5.03 -5.15 0.90
N ASP A 72 -5.44 -5.17 -0.35
CA ASP A 72 -4.79 -4.45 -1.45
C ASP A 72 -4.83 -2.94 -1.26
N ALA A 73 -3.71 -2.25 -1.53
CA ALA A 73 -3.59 -0.80 -1.51
C ALA A 73 -4.20 -0.12 -0.26
N PHE A 74 -4.10 -0.77 0.89
CA PHE A 74 -4.86 -0.41 2.09
C PHE A 74 -4.60 1.02 2.60
N ALA A 75 -3.40 1.57 2.35
CA ALA A 75 -3.07 2.94 2.75
C ALA A 75 -4.03 4.00 2.16
N TYR A 76 -4.69 3.69 1.06
CA TYR A 76 -5.64 4.59 0.39
C TYR A 76 -7.09 4.41 0.86
N ALA A 77 -7.38 3.50 1.78
CA ALA A 77 -8.76 3.18 2.17
C ALA A 77 -9.47 4.34 2.89
N VAL A 78 -8.73 5.16 3.63
CA VAL A 78 -9.27 6.31 4.37
C VAL A 78 -9.11 7.60 3.56
N LYS A 79 -10.22 8.32 3.35
CA LYS A 79 -10.26 9.59 2.65
C LYS A 79 -10.61 10.71 3.64
N ARG A 80 -9.67 11.65 3.86
CA ARG A 80 -9.89 12.84 4.70
C ARG A 80 -9.53 14.08 3.89
N PRO A 81 -10.49 14.88 3.42
CA PRO A 81 -10.21 16.15 2.75
C PRO A 81 -9.25 17.02 3.57
N GLY A 82 -8.30 17.67 2.92
CA GLY A 82 -7.26 18.46 3.60
C GLY A 82 -6.06 17.66 4.10
N THR A 83 -6.04 16.34 3.93
CA THR A 83 -4.89 15.47 4.20
C THR A 83 -4.33 14.87 2.91
N SER A 84 -3.25 14.10 3.03
CA SER A 84 -2.71 13.32 1.90
C SER A 84 -3.66 12.21 1.39
N CYS A 85 -4.72 11.87 2.13
CA CYS A 85 -5.57 10.71 1.89
C CYS A 85 -4.78 9.39 1.69
N PHE A 86 -3.59 9.32 2.30
CA PHE A 86 -2.71 8.16 2.30
C PHE A 86 -2.23 7.90 3.72
N PHE A 87 -2.43 6.71 4.23
CA PHE A 87 -2.10 6.26 5.58
C PHE A 87 -2.52 7.26 6.68
N VAL A 88 -3.77 7.71 6.61
CA VAL A 88 -4.30 8.78 7.48
C VAL A 88 -4.46 8.25 8.91
N GLU A 89 -3.56 8.67 9.80
CA GLU A 89 -3.63 8.35 11.23
C GLU A 89 -4.52 9.36 11.97
N PRO A 90 -5.34 8.96 12.97
CA PRO A 90 -5.46 7.61 13.52
C PRO A 90 -6.43 6.69 12.76
N ASP A 91 -7.22 7.18 11.84
CA ASP A 91 -8.38 6.51 11.23
C ASP A 91 -8.01 5.20 10.52
N ILE A 92 -6.83 5.16 9.88
CA ILE A 92 -6.34 3.95 9.22
C ILE A 92 -6.16 2.78 10.21
N TRP A 93 -5.76 3.07 11.44
CA TRP A 93 -5.60 2.05 12.48
C TRP A 93 -6.93 1.52 12.98
N GLU A 94 -7.96 2.36 13.04
CA GLU A 94 -9.32 1.95 13.42
C GLU A 94 -9.91 1.01 12.37
N LEU A 95 -9.76 1.37 11.09
CA LEU A 95 -10.21 0.53 9.98
C LEU A 95 -9.45 -0.80 9.94
N LEU A 96 -8.13 -0.77 10.09
CA LEU A 96 -7.29 -1.97 10.09
C LEU A 96 -7.63 -2.89 11.27
N GLY A 97 -7.82 -2.31 12.46
CA GLY A 97 -8.24 -3.04 13.65
C GLY A 97 -9.62 -3.71 13.49
N ARG A 98 -10.56 -3.03 12.82
CA ARG A 98 -11.86 -3.61 12.46
C ARG A 98 -11.70 -4.79 11.51
N CYS A 99 -10.91 -4.66 10.44
CA CYS A 99 -10.63 -5.76 9.52
C CYS A 99 -9.99 -6.95 10.22
N ALA A 100 -8.99 -6.70 11.07
CA ALA A 100 -8.31 -7.75 11.84
C ALA A 100 -9.26 -8.50 12.77
N LYS A 101 -10.13 -7.78 13.47
CA LYS A 101 -11.14 -8.37 14.36
C LYS A 101 -12.10 -9.26 13.59
N ILE A 102 -12.64 -8.77 12.46
CA ILE A 102 -13.58 -9.53 11.61
C ILE A 102 -12.92 -10.81 11.09
N ALA A 103 -11.69 -10.73 10.58
CA ALA A 103 -10.96 -11.88 10.08
C ALA A 103 -10.69 -12.91 11.21
N ALA A 104 -10.26 -12.43 12.39
CA ALA A 104 -9.97 -13.29 13.53
C ALA A 104 -11.20 -14.03 14.06
N GLU A 105 -12.39 -13.43 14.05
CA GLU A 105 -13.65 -14.07 14.42
C GLU A 105 -13.97 -15.30 13.53
N GLU A 106 -13.46 -15.32 12.31
CA GLU A 106 -13.60 -16.42 11.35
C GLU A 106 -12.32 -17.29 11.24
N GLY A 107 -11.34 -17.09 12.13
CA GLY A 107 -10.09 -17.85 12.15
C GLY A 107 -9.03 -17.47 11.10
N ALA A 108 -9.19 -16.31 10.46
CA ALA A 108 -8.25 -15.78 9.47
C ALA A 108 -7.41 -14.61 10.04
N GLN A 109 -6.34 -14.28 9.34
CA GLN A 109 -5.50 -13.11 9.60
C GLN A 109 -5.52 -12.18 8.39
N ILE A 110 -5.03 -10.95 8.57
CA ILE A 110 -4.94 -9.97 7.49
C ILE A 110 -3.48 -9.62 7.19
N LEU A 111 -3.23 -9.23 5.93
CA LEU A 111 -1.96 -8.77 5.43
C LEU A 111 -2.20 -7.47 4.65
N PRO A 112 -2.06 -6.29 5.27
CA PRO A 112 -2.19 -5.02 4.57
C PRO A 112 -1.01 -4.83 3.60
N GLU A 113 -1.33 -4.48 2.37
CA GLU A 113 -0.34 -4.14 1.37
C GLU A 113 -0.21 -2.63 1.28
N ILE A 114 1.01 -2.12 1.55
CA ILE A 114 1.34 -0.70 1.55
C ILE A 114 2.76 -0.53 1.01
N HIS A 115 2.87 0.00 -0.21
CA HIS A 115 4.14 0.41 -0.79
C HIS A 115 4.47 1.84 -0.37
N GLU A 116 5.39 1.97 0.60
CA GLU A 116 5.89 3.25 1.10
C GLU A 116 7.18 3.00 1.91
N HIS A 117 7.80 4.07 2.39
CA HIS A 117 8.99 4.03 3.24
C HIS A 117 8.90 2.90 4.29
N PHE A 118 9.97 2.13 4.44
CA PHE A 118 10.04 0.91 5.28
C PHE A 118 9.54 1.10 6.72
N SER A 119 9.58 2.31 7.24
CA SER A 119 9.07 2.61 8.59
C SER A 119 7.58 2.32 8.76
N ILE A 120 6.80 2.35 7.66
CA ILE A 120 5.37 1.97 7.71
C ILE A 120 5.25 0.47 8.00
N GLN A 121 6.09 -0.36 7.37
CA GLN A 121 6.12 -1.79 7.64
C GLN A 121 6.52 -2.08 9.09
N GLN A 122 7.48 -1.34 9.64
CA GLN A 122 7.87 -1.43 11.04
C GLN A 122 6.71 -1.02 11.98
N LYS A 123 5.99 0.08 11.69
CA LYS A 123 4.80 0.50 12.46
C LYS A 123 3.71 -0.57 12.49
N LEU A 124 3.43 -1.21 11.34
CA LEU A 124 2.46 -2.30 11.23
C LEU A 124 2.90 -3.53 12.03
N ALA A 125 4.15 -3.95 11.87
CA ALA A 125 4.70 -5.10 12.56
C ALA A 125 4.76 -4.91 14.09
N CYS A 126 5.04 -3.70 14.58
CA CYS A 126 4.96 -3.36 16.02
C CYS A 126 3.54 -3.50 16.60
N ARG A 127 2.50 -3.54 15.76
CA ARG A 127 1.10 -3.80 16.12
C ARG A 127 0.66 -5.23 15.82
N ASP A 128 1.63 -6.12 15.60
CA ASP A 128 1.45 -7.56 15.35
C ASP A 128 0.77 -7.90 14.03
N TYR A 129 0.78 -7.01 13.03
CA TYR A 129 0.34 -7.34 11.69
C TYR A 129 1.44 -8.04 10.89
N TYR A 130 1.04 -8.95 9.99
CA TYR A 130 1.92 -9.37 8.91
C TYR A 130 2.19 -8.23 7.96
N VAL A 131 3.40 -8.17 7.41
CA VAL A 131 3.81 -7.15 6.45
C VAL A 131 4.54 -7.79 5.27
N TYR A 132 4.72 -7.03 4.19
CA TYR A 132 5.62 -7.39 3.11
C TYR A 132 7.03 -6.83 3.36
N ASP A 133 8.03 -7.57 2.92
CA ASP A 133 9.40 -7.07 2.82
C ASP A 133 9.64 -6.49 1.42
N PHE A 134 9.17 -5.27 1.20
CA PHE A 134 9.37 -4.58 -0.09
C PHE A 134 10.76 -3.94 -0.22
N ALA A 135 11.54 -3.85 0.85
CA ALA A 135 12.90 -3.33 0.81
C ALA A 135 13.91 -4.38 0.32
N LEU A 136 13.69 -5.65 0.63
CA LEU A 136 14.61 -6.74 0.32
C LEU A 136 15.01 -6.82 -1.17
N PRO A 137 14.09 -6.71 -2.15
CA PRO A 137 14.44 -6.86 -3.57
C PRO A 137 15.53 -5.91 -4.02
N MET A 138 15.38 -4.61 -3.75
CA MET A 138 16.34 -3.58 -4.15
C MET A 138 17.65 -3.71 -3.37
N LEU A 139 17.60 -4.00 -2.08
CA LEU A 139 18.80 -4.21 -1.25
C LEU A 139 19.61 -5.42 -1.71
N LEU A 140 18.93 -6.49 -2.12
CA LEU A 140 19.57 -7.68 -2.65
C LEU A 140 20.23 -7.43 -4.00
N LEU A 141 19.53 -6.76 -4.92
CA LEU A 141 20.07 -6.37 -6.23
C LEU A 141 21.30 -5.48 -6.06
N HIS A 142 21.22 -4.45 -5.21
CA HIS A 142 22.34 -3.60 -4.87
C HIS A 142 23.53 -4.42 -4.35
N ALA A 143 23.30 -5.30 -3.37
CA ALA A 143 24.37 -6.12 -2.79
C ALA A 143 25.08 -7.00 -3.83
N ILE A 144 24.34 -7.55 -4.80
CA ILE A 144 24.89 -8.40 -5.86
C ILE A 144 25.66 -7.56 -6.88
N TYR A 145 25.10 -6.48 -7.37
CA TYR A 145 25.68 -5.68 -8.45
C TYR A 145 26.92 -4.91 -8.00
N PHE A 146 26.86 -4.27 -6.82
CA PHE A 146 27.94 -3.45 -6.30
C PHE A 146 28.87 -4.21 -5.34
N LYS A 147 28.60 -5.50 -5.08
CA LYS A 147 29.40 -6.35 -4.16
C LYS A 147 29.51 -5.75 -2.76
N ASN A 148 28.50 -5.02 -2.35
CA ASN A 148 28.38 -4.38 -1.04
C ASN A 148 27.14 -4.88 -0.32
N SER A 149 27.31 -5.65 0.75
CA SER A 149 26.22 -6.23 1.52
C SER A 149 25.91 -5.48 2.83
N GLU A 150 26.53 -4.33 3.08
CA GLU A 150 26.40 -3.63 4.37
C GLU A 150 24.94 -3.16 4.60
N TYR A 151 24.30 -2.57 3.61
CA TYR A 151 22.92 -2.11 3.69
C TYR A 151 21.95 -3.28 3.88
N LEU A 152 22.18 -4.39 3.18
CA LEU A 152 21.37 -5.60 3.33
C LEU A 152 21.52 -6.22 4.72
N LYS A 153 22.74 -6.24 5.27
CA LYS A 153 22.97 -6.69 6.65
C LYS A 153 22.27 -5.79 7.67
N HIS A 154 22.40 -4.47 7.49
CA HIS A 154 21.69 -3.51 8.33
C HIS A 154 20.17 -3.74 8.30
N TRP A 155 19.61 -3.96 7.12
CA TRP A 155 18.19 -4.30 6.99
C TRP A 155 17.82 -5.55 7.79
N PHE A 156 18.60 -6.61 7.69
CA PHE A 156 18.34 -7.84 8.45
C PHE A 156 18.41 -7.67 9.98
N GLU A 157 19.09 -6.66 10.48
CA GLU A 157 19.12 -6.31 11.90
C GLU A 157 17.82 -5.63 12.35
N ILE A 158 17.23 -4.79 11.51
CA ILE A 158 16.10 -3.90 11.86
C ILE A 158 14.76 -4.31 11.23
N CYS A 159 14.75 -5.23 10.28
CA CYS A 159 13.53 -5.64 9.59
C CYS A 159 12.53 -6.33 10.52
N PRO A 160 11.23 -6.19 10.27
CA PRO A 160 10.21 -6.96 10.96
C PRO A 160 10.45 -8.47 10.84
N ARG A 161 10.10 -9.22 11.88
CA ARG A 161 10.22 -10.70 11.85
C ARG A 161 8.94 -11.37 11.34
N LYS A 162 7.78 -10.72 11.52
CA LYS A 162 6.48 -11.17 11.03
C LYS A 162 6.22 -10.59 9.64
N GLN A 163 7.00 -11.07 8.65
CA GLN A 163 6.92 -10.54 7.29
C GLN A 163 7.00 -11.65 6.23
N PHE A 164 6.46 -11.34 5.07
CA PHE A 164 6.60 -12.12 3.86
C PHE A 164 7.70 -11.51 2.99
N THR A 165 8.77 -12.28 2.79
CA THR A 165 9.84 -11.90 1.88
C THR A 165 9.45 -12.21 0.44
N THR A 166 9.75 -11.29 -0.45
CA THR A 166 9.59 -11.47 -1.89
C THR A 166 10.78 -10.86 -2.61
N LEU A 167 11.08 -11.33 -3.81
CA LEU A 167 12.13 -10.74 -4.65
C LEU A 167 11.54 -9.90 -5.78
N ASP A 168 10.24 -10.06 -6.04
CA ASP A 168 9.50 -9.28 -7.03
C ASP A 168 8.01 -9.45 -6.76
N THR A 169 7.20 -8.55 -7.33
CA THR A 169 5.75 -8.63 -7.33
C THR A 169 5.23 -8.28 -8.73
N HIS A 170 3.92 -8.46 -8.97
CA HIS A 170 3.27 -8.02 -10.22
C HIS A 170 3.33 -6.50 -10.42
N ASP A 171 3.60 -5.72 -9.36
CA ASP A 171 3.80 -4.27 -9.40
C ASP A 171 5.28 -3.88 -9.64
N GLY A 172 6.18 -4.86 -9.68
CA GLY A 172 7.62 -4.66 -9.82
C GLY A 172 8.32 -4.43 -8.48
N ILE A 173 9.52 -3.85 -8.55
CA ILE A 173 10.37 -3.58 -7.39
C ILE A 173 10.22 -2.11 -6.98
N GLY A 174 9.80 -1.88 -5.75
CA GLY A 174 9.64 -0.54 -5.17
C GLY A 174 10.97 0.11 -4.83
N VAL A 175 11.10 1.40 -5.17
CA VAL A 175 12.30 2.20 -4.84
C VAL A 175 12.06 3.01 -3.57
N VAL A 176 10.83 3.40 -3.30
CA VAL A 176 10.47 4.18 -2.12
C VAL A 176 10.72 3.42 -0.82
N ASP A 177 10.60 2.09 -0.88
CA ASP A 177 10.75 1.19 0.27
C ASP A 177 12.18 1.13 0.83
N VAL A 178 13.18 1.53 0.03
CA VAL A 178 14.61 1.53 0.44
C VAL A 178 15.16 2.92 0.75
N ARG A 179 14.35 3.96 0.65
CA ARG A 179 14.79 5.31 1.05
C ARG A 179 15.15 5.32 2.53
N GLY A 180 16.31 5.90 2.86
CA GLY A 180 16.85 5.89 4.21
C GLY A 180 17.56 4.59 4.61
N LEU A 181 17.45 3.50 3.82
CA LEU A 181 18.27 2.29 3.93
C LEU A 181 19.47 2.35 2.97
N LEU A 182 19.23 2.85 1.75
CA LEU A 182 20.27 3.16 0.77
C LEU A 182 20.39 4.69 0.63
N PRO A 183 21.60 5.24 0.42
CA PRO A 183 21.77 6.60 -0.05
C PRO A 183 21.12 6.81 -1.43
N ASP A 184 20.62 8.02 -1.70
CA ASP A 184 19.93 8.32 -2.96
C ASP A 184 20.82 8.06 -4.19
N GLU A 185 22.12 8.32 -4.10
CA GLU A 185 23.11 8.03 -5.14
C GLU A 185 23.25 6.53 -5.45
N GLU A 186 23.17 5.69 -4.43
CA GLU A 186 23.21 4.22 -4.59
C GLU A 186 21.90 3.69 -5.17
N ILE A 187 20.77 4.32 -4.84
CA ILE A 187 19.47 4.02 -5.43
C ILE A 187 19.49 4.34 -6.92
N GLU A 188 19.96 5.53 -7.31
CA GLU A 188 20.05 5.94 -8.71
C GLU A 188 21.01 5.05 -9.51
N ALA A 189 22.19 4.75 -8.96
CA ALA A 189 23.15 3.83 -9.60
C ALA A 189 22.56 2.42 -9.82
N ALA A 190 21.80 1.91 -8.85
CA ALA A 190 21.12 0.61 -9.00
C ALA A 190 20.04 0.66 -10.08
N LYS A 191 19.26 1.75 -10.18
CA LYS A 191 18.27 1.96 -11.23
C LYS A 191 18.91 2.03 -12.61
N GLU A 192 19.98 2.81 -12.78
CA GLU A 192 20.70 2.92 -14.04
C GLU A 192 21.22 1.56 -14.50
N HIS A 193 21.81 0.80 -13.58
CA HIS A 193 22.25 -0.56 -13.88
C HIS A 193 21.09 -1.47 -14.33
N LEU A 194 19.94 -1.42 -13.67
CA LEU A 194 18.76 -2.18 -14.07
C LEU A 194 18.25 -1.77 -15.46
N PHE A 195 18.29 -0.48 -15.80
CA PHE A 195 17.89 0.00 -17.13
C PHE A 195 18.78 -0.53 -18.24
N GLU A 196 20.09 -0.66 -18.01
CA GLU A 196 21.02 -1.26 -18.96
C GLU A 196 20.62 -2.72 -19.30
N TYR A 197 19.98 -3.41 -18.37
CA TYR A 197 19.47 -4.78 -18.55
C TYR A 197 17.99 -4.85 -18.96
N GLY A 198 17.39 -3.73 -19.33
CA GLY A 198 16.05 -3.68 -19.92
C GLY A 198 14.90 -3.51 -18.90
N ALA A 199 15.19 -3.12 -17.67
CA ALA A 199 14.14 -2.74 -16.73
C ALA A 199 13.40 -1.49 -17.21
N ASN A 200 12.10 -1.42 -16.90
CA ASN A 200 11.28 -0.24 -17.15
C ASN A 200 10.91 0.42 -15.83
N VAL A 201 10.89 1.76 -15.81
CA VAL A 201 10.27 2.55 -14.74
C VAL A 201 8.84 2.86 -15.13
N LYS A 202 7.92 2.61 -14.23
CA LYS A 202 6.52 3.03 -14.36
C LYS A 202 6.25 4.29 -13.53
#